data_67bf9b7fef7b19b96c527948da4298fa
#
_entry.id   67bf9b7fef7b19b96c527948da4298fa
#
_cell.length_a   1.000
_cell.length_b   1.000
_cell.length_c   1.000
_cell.angle_alpha   90.00
_cell.angle_beta   90.00
_cell.angle_gamma   90.00
#
_symmetry.space_group_name_H-M   'P 1'
#
loop_
_entity.id
_entity.type
_entity.pdbx_description
1 polymer ?
#
loop_
_entity_poly.entity_id
_entity_poly.type
_entity_poly.pdbx_seq_one_letter_code
_entity_poly.pdbx_strand_id
1 'polypeptide(L)'
;MSVDERKRALIRLCANTDRGKSATPEAAAAIETLVRSLEAVNPTRDPAVAPGITGKWSLLYTGASAEDAAKRAELEGALGSTLTEVTGSSGNVALATYFQSGDAEAATARDGGKPLGRAIGTLSGAVENKGNFQDIDADAGTVENRAELEVFGFPLEVRIEASCVPAPREATGGEATRLLVAFRRVALTLGKLPSLVVPLGWVNDGKGPEGWLDTTYLDDDLRLGRGDKGSTFVTTRRR
;
A
#
# COMPACT_ATOMS: atom_id res chain seq x y z
N MET A 1 -12.13 -10.86 -24.66
CA MET A 1 -11.42 -11.55 -23.55
C MET A 1 -12.41 -11.86 -22.44
N SER A 2 -12.43 -13.11 -21.98
CA SER A 2 -13.17 -13.51 -20.78
C SER A 2 -12.57 -12.85 -19.51
N VAL A 3 -13.28 -12.91 -18.38
CA VAL A 3 -12.76 -12.40 -17.09
C VAL A 3 -11.46 -13.11 -16.72
N ASP A 4 -11.40 -14.43 -16.85
CA ASP A 4 -10.20 -15.22 -16.53
C ASP A 4 -9.01 -14.89 -17.43
N GLU A 5 -9.24 -14.60 -18.71
CA GLU A 5 -8.18 -14.15 -19.61
C GLU A 5 -7.64 -12.78 -19.21
N ARG A 6 -8.53 -11.85 -18.82
CA ARG A 6 -8.11 -10.53 -18.32
C ARG A 6 -7.32 -10.64 -17.02
N LYS A 7 -7.76 -11.47 -16.06
CA LYS A 7 -7.04 -11.73 -14.80
C LYS A 7 -5.63 -12.27 -15.08
N ARG A 8 -5.52 -13.30 -15.93
CA ARG A 8 -4.23 -13.89 -16.31
C ARG A 8 -3.32 -12.90 -17.00
N ALA A 9 -3.84 -12.07 -17.90
CA ALA A 9 -3.08 -11.02 -18.58
C ALA A 9 -2.57 -9.97 -17.59
N LEU A 10 -3.44 -9.50 -16.68
CA LEU A 10 -3.10 -8.54 -15.63
C LEU A 10 -1.98 -9.07 -14.73
N ILE A 11 -2.12 -10.30 -14.21
CA ILE A 11 -1.12 -10.91 -13.33
C ILE A 11 0.24 -11.04 -14.03
N ARG A 12 0.27 -11.46 -15.31
CA ARG A 12 1.50 -11.56 -16.10
C ARG A 12 2.18 -10.21 -16.31
N LEU A 13 1.41 -9.15 -16.60
CA LEU A 13 1.98 -7.81 -16.75
C LEU A 13 2.55 -7.32 -15.43
N CYS A 14 1.80 -7.44 -14.34
CA CYS A 14 2.25 -7.02 -13.01
C CYS A 14 3.54 -7.75 -12.57
N ALA A 15 3.65 -9.06 -12.83
CA ALA A 15 4.80 -9.87 -12.41
C ALA A 15 6.15 -9.37 -12.98
N ASN A 16 6.12 -8.69 -14.13
CA ASN A 16 7.32 -8.18 -14.79
C ASN A 16 7.69 -6.74 -14.39
N THR A 17 7.02 -6.16 -13.40
CA THR A 17 7.19 -4.75 -13.03
C THR A 17 7.88 -4.52 -11.69
N ASP A 18 8.36 -5.56 -11.03
CA ASP A 18 8.83 -5.47 -9.63
C ASP A 18 7.84 -4.66 -8.77
N ARG A 19 6.60 -5.12 -8.74
CA ARG A 19 5.48 -4.47 -8.02
C ARG A 19 5.19 -3.03 -8.45
N GLY A 20 5.47 -2.71 -9.72
CA GLY A 20 5.27 -1.38 -10.32
C GLY A 20 6.54 -0.52 -10.37
N LYS A 21 7.59 -0.86 -9.63
CA LYS A 21 8.84 -0.07 -9.56
C LYS A 21 9.53 0.07 -10.93
N SER A 22 9.53 -1.00 -11.73
CA SER A 22 10.13 -1.05 -13.07
C SER A 22 9.10 -1.02 -14.20
N ALA A 23 7.85 -0.60 -13.91
CA ALA A 23 6.82 -0.50 -14.94
C ALA A 23 7.14 0.63 -15.93
N THR A 24 7.20 0.30 -17.22
CA THR A 24 7.24 1.34 -18.26
C THR A 24 5.88 2.05 -18.37
N PRO A 25 5.82 3.27 -18.93
CA PRO A 25 4.55 3.97 -19.14
C PRO A 25 3.53 3.13 -19.93
N GLU A 26 3.99 2.36 -20.92
CA GLU A 26 3.16 1.49 -21.75
C GLU A 26 2.61 0.31 -20.92
N ALA A 27 3.46 -0.30 -20.09
CA ALA A 27 3.05 -1.39 -19.20
C ALA A 27 2.04 -0.88 -18.15
N ALA A 28 2.28 0.29 -17.57
CA ALA A 28 1.36 0.92 -16.62
C ALA A 28 0.00 1.23 -17.26
N ALA A 29 -0.03 1.77 -18.49
CA ALA A 29 -1.26 2.01 -19.24
C ALA A 29 -2.02 0.73 -19.57
N ALA A 30 -1.31 -0.34 -19.95
CA ALA A 30 -1.91 -1.64 -20.23
C ALA A 30 -2.50 -2.28 -18.96
N ILE A 31 -1.79 -2.19 -17.83
CA ILE A 31 -2.28 -2.64 -16.52
C ILE A 31 -3.55 -1.87 -16.15
N GLU A 32 -3.53 -0.54 -16.23
CA GLU A 32 -4.69 0.29 -15.89
C GLU A 32 -5.91 -0.03 -16.79
N THR A 33 -5.69 -0.30 -18.07
CA THR A 33 -6.77 -0.72 -19.00
C THR A 33 -7.40 -2.03 -18.57
N LEU A 34 -6.59 -3.02 -18.17
CA LEU A 34 -7.09 -4.30 -17.68
C LEU A 34 -7.78 -4.16 -16.33
N VAL A 35 -7.23 -3.35 -15.41
CA VAL A 35 -7.85 -3.04 -14.12
C VAL A 35 -9.25 -2.48 -14.35
N ARG A 36 -9.41 -1.41 -15.13
CA ARG A 36 -10.72 -0.82 -15.44
C ARG A 36 -11.69 -1.81 -16.07
N SER A 37 -11.19 -2.68 -16.94
CA SER A 37 -12.02 -3.69 -17.60
C SER A 37 -12.53 -4.77 -16.65
N LEU A 38 -11.82 -5.05 -15.54
CA LEU A 38 -12.23 -5.95 -14.48
C LEU A 38 -13.15 -5.24 -13.50
N GLU A 39 -12.83 -4.00 -13.09
CA GLU A 39 -13.68 -3.16 -12.24
C GLU A 39 -15.11 -3.06 -12.80
N ALA A 40 -15.25 -2.89 -14.11
CA ALA A 40 -16.56 -2.81 -14.77
C ALA A 40 -17.41 -4.09 -14.67
N VAL A 41 -16.81 -5.22 -14.30
CA VAL A 41 -17.48 -6.53 -14.15
C VAL A 41 -17.25 -7.13 -12.76
N ASN A 42 -17.02 -6.27 -11.75
CA ASN A 42 -16.81 -6.72 -10.38
C ASN A 42 -17.95 -7.64 -9.90
N PRO A 43 -17.67 -8.88 -9.49
CA PRO A 43 -18.71 -9.80 -9.03
C PRO A 43 -19.23 -9.47 -7.62
N THR A 44 -18.52 -8.65 -6.86
CA THR A 44 -18.83 -8.34 -5.46
C THR A 44 -19.34 -6.90 -5.32
N ARG A 45 -20.64 -6.73 -5.06
CA ARG A 45 -21.29 -5.42 -5.01
C ARG A 45 -20.77 -4.49 -3.91
N ASP A 46 -20.59 -5.00 -2.69
CA ASP A 46 -20.19 -4.24 -1.50
C ASP A 46 -18.88 -4.81 -0.94
N PRO A 47 -17.75 -4.67 -1.66
CA PRO A 47 -16.54 -5.44 -1.36
C PRO A 47 -15.91 -5.10 0.00
N ALA A 48 -16.07 -3.88 0.54
CA ALA A 48 -15.51 -3.52 1.84
C ALA A 48 -16.18 -4.23 3.03
N VAL A 49 -17.37 -4.78 2.84
CA VAL A 49 -18.13 -5.51 3.86
C VAL A 49 -18.38 -6.97 3.47
N ALA A 50 -17.89 -7.39 2.30
CA ALA A 50 -18.03 -8.76 1.85
C ALA A 50 -17.10 -9.70 2.64
N PRO A 51 -17.53 -10.92 2.99
CA PRO A 51 -16.66 -11.88 3.68
C PRO A 51 -15.36 -12.16 2.94
N GLY A 52 -15.37 -12.06 1.62
CA GLY A 52 -14.20 -12.25 0.77
C GLY A 52 -13.10 -11.18 0.95
N ILE A 53 -13.34 -10.04 1.62
CA ILE A 53 -12.29 -9.05 1.87
C ILE A 53 -11.31 -9.56 2.94
N THR A 54 -11.83 -10.29 3.95
CA THR A 54 -11.02 -10.92 4.99
C THR A 54 -10.10 -11.98 4.39
N GLY A 55 -8.82 -11.88 4.68
CA GLY A 55 -7.83 -12.84 4.19
C GLY A 55 -6.44 -12.25 4.04
N LYS A 56 -5.55 -13.09 3.52
CA LYS A 56 -4.14 -12.77 3.29
C LYS A 56 -3.91 -12.42 1.84
N TRP A 57 -3.37 -11.24 1.59
CA TRP A 57 -3.17 -10.70 0.25
C TRP A 57 -1.70 -10.43 -0.03
N SER A 58 -1.24 -10.75 -1.25
CA SER A 58 0.10 -10.45 -1.74
C SER A 58 0.01 -9.33 -2.77
N LEU A 59 0.79 -8.27 -2.60
CA LEU A 59 0.85 -7.16 -3.54
C LEU A 59 1.64 -7.57 -4.78
N LEU A 60 1.01 -7.49 -5.94
CA LEU A 60 1.64 -7.69 -7.25
C LEU A 60 2.04 -6.39 -7.92
N TYR A 61 1.24 -5.33 -7.71
CA TYR A 61 1.48 -4.06 -8.39
C TYR A 61 0.89 -2.92 -7.58
N THR A 62 1.62 -1.83 -7.52
CA THR A 62 1.09 -0.51 -7.20
C THR A 62 1.57 0.49 -8.27
N GLY A 63 0.65 1.28 -8.78
CA GLY A 63 0.90 2.35 -9.74
C GLY A 63 0.27 3.64 -9.28
N ALA A 64 0.89 4.77 -9.64
CA ALA A 64 0.28 6.07 -9.48
C ALA A 64 -0.41 6.49 -10.79
N SER A 65 -1.48 7.28 -10.69
CA SER A 65 -1.98 8.00 -11.86
C SER A 65 -0.93 9.00 -12.36
N ALA A 66 -1.07 9.49 -13.60
CA ALA A 66 -0.14 10.49 -14.12
C ALA A 66 -0.10 11.77 -13.26
N GLU A 67 -1.25 12.14 -12.66
CA GLU A 67 -1.38 13.28 -11.77
C GLU A 67 -0.66 13.04 -10.43
N ASP A 68 -0.78 11.84 -9.89
CA ASP A 68 -0.11 11.45 -8.64
C ASP A 68 1.38 11.24 -8.84
N ALA A 69 1.81 10.81 -10.04
CA ALA A 69 3.22 10.74 -10.40
C ALA A 69 3.87 12.14 -10.41
N ALA A 70 3.16 13.16 -10.89
CA ALA A 70 3.64 14.54 -10.85
C ALA A 70 3.73 15.09 -9.41
N LYS A 71 2.70 14.86 -8.58
CA LYS A 71 2.70 15.23 -7.15
C LYS A 71 3.79 14.49 -6.38
N ARG A 72 4.03 13.23 -6.70
CA ARG A 72 5.11 12.43 -6.12
C ARG A 72 6.47 13.01 -6.49
N ALA A 73 6.70 13.34 -7.77
CA ALA A 73 7.96 13.94 -8.21
C ALA A 73 8.24 15.29 -7.53
N GLU A 74 7.21 16.09 -7.28
CA GLU A 74 7.31 17.34 -6.53
C GLU A 74 7.68 17.08 -5.06
N LEU A 75 7.04 16.10 -4.42
CA LEU A 75 7.31 15.71 -3.04
C LEU A 75 8.70 15.05 -2.88
N GLU A 76 9.11 14.23 -3.83
CA GLU A 76 10.46 13.65 -3.90
C GLU A 76 11.53 14.73 -4.04
N GLY A 77 11.27 15.78 -4.81
CA GLY A 77 12.14 16.95 -4.90
C GLY A 77 12.26 17.71 -3.56
N ALA A 78 11.20 17.74 -2.76
CA ALA A 78 11.16 18.42 -1.47
C ALA A 78 11.75 17.59 -0.31
N LEU A 79 11.63 16.26 -0.34
CA LEU A 79 12.04 15.34 0.75
C LEU A 79 13.33 14.57 0.46
N GLY A 80 13.86 14.66 -0.76
CA GLY A 80 14.97 13.84 -1.24
C GLY A 80 14.53 12.42 -1.60
N SER A 81 15.09 11.89 -2.70
CA SER A 81 14.75 10.59 -3.32
C SER A 81 14.83 9.36 -2.41
N THR A 82 15.39 9.51 -1.25
CA THR A 82 15.88 8.47 -0.36
C THR A 82 14.77 7.65 0.33
N LEU A 83 13.66 8.27 0.70
CA LEU A 83 12.53 7.56 1.34
C LEU A 83 11.73 6.72 0.32
N THR A 84 11.64 7.21 -0.90
CA THR A 84 10.95 6.52 -2.00
C THR A 84 11.73 5.31 -2.48
N GLU A 85 13.08 5.35 -2.47
CA GLU A 85 13.91 4.21 -2.84
C GLU A 85 13.84 3.08 -1.81
N VAL A 86 13.77 3.37 -0.51
CA VAL A 86 13.68 2.36 0.54
C VAL A 86 12.29 1.72 0.64
N THR A 87 11.24 2.50 0.47
CA THR A 87 9.87 1.97 0.46
C THR A 87 9.46 1.49 -0.94
N GLY A 88 10.18 1.91 -1.99
CA GLY A 88 9.85 1.72 -3.39
C GLY A 88 8.52 2.38 -3.78
N SER A 89 8.22 2.50 -5.06
CA SER A 89 6.86 2.83 -5.52
C SER A 89 5.85 1.73 -5.13
N SER A 90 6.32 0.58 -4.74
CA SER A 90 5.62 -0.55 -4.13
C SER A 90 5.87 -0.69 -2.64
N GLY A 91 6.52 0.28 -2.05
CA GLY A 91 6.71 0.34 -0.61
C GLY A 91 5.37 0.18 0.07
N ASN A 92 5.36 -0.47 1.17
CA ASN A 92 4.21 -0.66 2.02
C ASN A 92 3.25 0.52 1.86
N VAL A 93 2.07 0.27 1.29
CA VAL A 93 1.03 1.28 1.05
C VAL A 93 0.84 2.20 2.26
N ALA A 94 0.94 1.63 3.45
CA ALA A 94 0.85 2.32 4.71
C ALA A 94 2.00 3.30 4.95
N LEU A 95 3.25 2.93 4.69
CA LEU A 95 4.38 3.86 4.84
C LEU A 95 4.35 4.95 3.77
N ALA A 96 4.04 4.61 2.52
CA ALA A 96 3.88 5.58 1.47
C ALA A 96 2.73 6.55 1.75
N THR A 97 1.60 6.06 2.27
CA THR A 97 0.46 6.90 2.67
C THR A 97 0.81 7.78 3.87
N TYR A 98 1.55 7.26 4.85
CA TYR A 98 1.97 8.00 6.03
C TYR A 98 2.90 9.17 5.68
N PHE A 99 3.91 8.94 4.84
CA PHE A 99 4.86 9.97 4.44
C PHE A 99 4.35 10.92 3.34
N GLN A 100 3.25 10.60 2.68
CA GLN A 100 2.61 11.43 1.66
C GLN A 100 1.44 12.27 2.21
N SER A 101 0.89 11.97 3.39
CA SER A 101 -0.06 12.86 4.03
C SER A 101 0.70 14.11 4.50
N GLY A 102 0.21 15.30 4.18
CA GLY A 102 0.85 16.59 4.51
C GLY A 102 1.20 16.81 6.00
N ASP A 103 0.79 15.89 6.86
CA ASP A 103 1.17 15.80 8.28
C ASP A 103 2.64 15.41 8.50
N ALA A 104 3.32 14.86 7.48
CA ALA A 104 4.76 14.63 7.54
C ALA A 104 5.54 15.95 7.66
N GLU A 105 5.04 17.02 7.04
CA GLU A 105 5.63 18.36 7.15
C GLU A 105 5.47 18.92 8.57
N ALA A 106 4.31 18.69 9.20
CA ALA A 106 4.05 19.10 10.57
C ALA A 106 4.88 18.28 11.60
N ALA A 107 5.08 16.99 11.36
CA ALA A 107 5.91 16.13 12.20
C ALA A 107 7.40 16.43 12.06
N THR A 108 7.89 16.70 10.84
CA THR A 108 9.28 17.08 10.60
C THR A 108 9.61 18.48 11.09
N ALA A 109 8.67 19.41 11.04
CA ALA A 109 8.84 20.78 11.54
C ALA A 109 8.89 20.82 13.09
N ARG A 110 8.18 19.92 13.78
CA ARG A 110 8.14 19.85 15.25
C ARG A 110 9.33 19.13 15.88
N ASP A 111 9.95 18.19 15.20
CA ASP A 111 10.96 17.27 15.78
C ASP A 111 12.35 17.34 15.11
N GLY A 112 12.66 18.39 14.39
CA GLY A 112 13.98 18.60 13.79
C GLY A 112 14.41 17.55 12.76
N GLY A 113 13.48 16.87 12.11
CA GLY A 113 13.68 16.10 10.89
C GLY A 113 14.78 15.06 10.92
N LYS A 114 14.79 14.15 11.95
CA LYS A 114 15.88 13.20 12.07
C LYS A 114 15.50 11.98 12.83
N PRO A 115 15.71 10.84 12.93
CA PRO A 115 16.81 10.01 12.50
C PRO A 115 16.42 8.81 11.64
N LEU A 116 15.13 8.42 11.63
CA LEU A 116 14.72 7.19 10.94
C LEU A 116 14.81 7.34 9.41
N GLY A 117 14.30 8.43 8.84
CA GLY A 117 14.36 8.69 7.39
C GLY A 117 15.80 8.84 6.88
N ARG A 118 16.68 9.46 7.68
CA ARG A 118 18.10 9.65 7.32
C ARG A 118 18.92 8.36 7.47
N ALA A 119 18.61 7.53 8.47
CA ALA A 119 19.24 6.22 8.64
C ALA A 119 18.83 5.24 7.53
N ILE A 120 17.57 5.27 7.13
CA ILE A 120 17.05 4.45 6.03
C ILE A 120 17.60 4.94 4.68
N GLY A 121 17.76 6.27 4.52
CA GLY A 121 18.24 6.88 3.29
C GLY A 121 19.67 6.59 2.91
N THR A 122 20.53 6.37 3.88
CA THR A 122 21.92 5.93 3.64
C THR A 122 22.01 4.46 3.18
N LEU A 123 20.90 3.72 3.22
CA LEU A 123 20.84 2.29 2.92
C LEU A 123 20.27 1.96 1.54
N SER A 124 19.88 2.96 0.74
CA SER A 124 19.10 2.80 -0.50
C SER A 124 19.70 1.85 -1.54
N GLY A 125 21.01 1.76 -1.64
CA GLY A 125 21.69 0.86 -2.60
C GLY A 125 21.81 -0.61 -2.15
N ALA A 126 21.37 -0.95 -0.93
CA ALA A 126 21.57 -2.27 -0.34
C ALA A 126 20.26 -2.92 0.16
N VAL A 127 19.11 -2.36 -0.22
CA VAL A 127 17.79 -2.87 0.20
C VAL A 127 17.10 -3.58 -0.95
N GLU A 128 16.83 -4.86 -0.77
CA GLU A 128 16.03 -5.68 -1.68
C GLU A 128 14.66 -5.96 -1.05
N ASN A 129 13.58 -5.68 -1.78
CA ASN A 129 12.23 -6.00 -1.35
C ASN A 129 11.86 -7.41 -1.82
N LYS A 130 11.66 -8.32 -0.88
CA LYS A 130 11.31 -9.72 -1.14
C LYS A 130 9.79 -9.93 -1.26
N GLY A 131 8.98 -9.07 -0.64
CA GLY A 131 7.52 -9.19 -0.73
C GLY A 131 6.78 -8.14 0.11
N ASN A 132 5.57 -7.82 -0.34
CA ASN A 132 4.64 -6.97 0.39
C ASN A 132 3.31 -7.69 0.54
N PHE A 133 2.81 -7.73 1.76
CA PHE A 133 1.65 -8.49 2.14
C PHE A 133 0.69 -7.62 2.94
N GLN A 134 -0.59 -7.94 2.85
CA GLN A 134 -1.64 -7.32 3.64
C GLN A 134 -2.58 -8.40 4.15
N ASP A 135 -2.73 -8.47 5.45
CA ASP A 135 -3.68 -9.34 6.11
C ASP A 135 -4.83 -8.47 6.61
N ILE A 136 -6.06 -8.79 6.19
CA ILE A 136 -7.29 -8.06 6.56
C ILE A 136 -8.17 -9.00 7.35
N ASP A 137 -8.63 -8.54 8.50
CA ASP A 137 -9.72 -9.13 9.26
C ASP A 137 -10.81 -8.07 9.43
N ALA A 138 -11.81 -8.13 8.56
CA ALA A 138 -12.88 -7.14 8.54
C ALA A 138 -13.81 -7.28 9.76
N ASP A 139 -13.96 -8.49 10.31
CA ASP A 139 -14.79 -8.75 11.48
C ASP A 139 -14.12 -8.20 12.75
N ALA A 140 -12.80 -8.38 12.88
CA ALA A 140 -12.03 -7.78 13.96
C ALA A 140 -11.72 -6.29 13.72
N GLY A 141 -11.97 -5.76 12.54
CA GLY A 141 -11.66 -4.38 12.17
C GLY A 141 -10.16 -4.09 12.15
N THR A 142 -9.34 -5.04 11.69
CA THR A 142 -7.89 -4.93 11.68
C THR A 142 -7.27 -5.14 10.30
N VAL A 143 -6.19 -4.41 10.05
CA VAL A 143 -5.33 -4.57 8.87
C VAL A 143 -3.88 -4.62 9.33
N GLU A 144 -3.15 -5.62 8.87
CA GLU A 144 -1.70 -5.69 9.02
C GLU A 144 -1.05 -5.60 7.64
N ASN A 145 -0.17 -4.62 7.45
CA ASN A 145 0.70 -4.55 6.29
C ASN A 145 2.09 -5.04 6.67
N ARG A 146 2.68 -5.92 5.85
CA ARG A 146 4.00 -6.49 6.08
C ARG A 146 4.86 -6.37 4.83
N ALA A 147 6.06 -5.81 4.99
CA ALA A 147 7.11 -5.83 4.00
C ALA A 147 8.25 -6.73 4.46
N GLU A 148 8.67 -7.65 3.61
CA GLU A 148 9.86 -8.47 3.78
C GLU A 148 10.97 -7.87 2.94
N LEU A 149 12.00 -7.39 3.60
CA LEU A 149 13.14 -6.72 3.01
C LEU A 149 14.43 -7.50 3.32
N GLU A 150 15.43 -7.32 2.49
CA GLU A 150 16.80 -7.72 2.79
C GLU A 150 17.69 -6.48 2.75
N VAL A 151 18.44 -6.23 3.81
CA VAL A 151 19.30 -5.06 3.99
C VAL A 151 20.72 -5.54 4.23
N PHE A 152 21.64 -5.31 3.28
CA PHE A 152 23.00 -5.85 3.32
C PHE A 152 23.06 -7.37 3.55
N GLY A 153 22.13 -8.14 2.99
CA GLY A 153 22.02 -9.59 3.18
C GLY A 153 21.35 -10.01 4.48
N PHE A 154 20.89 -9.09 5.33
CA PHE A 154 20.16 -9.39 6.56
C PHE A 154 18.65 -9.20 6.33
N PRO A 155 17.81 -10.17 6.74
CA PRO A 155 16.37 -10.03 6.62
C PRO A 155 15.84 -8.95 7.58
N LEU A 156 15.05 -8.03 7.05
CA LEU A 156 14.33 -7.00 7.79
C LEU A 156 12.84 -7.13 7.50
N GLU A 157 12.03 -7.39 8.51
CA GLU A 157 10.58 -7.32 8.42
C GLU A 157 10.09 -5.97 8.95
N VAL A 158 9.26 -5.30 8.15
CA VAL A 158 8.51 -4.11 8.55
C VAL A 158 7.04 -4.50 8.63
N ARG A 159 6.44 -4.38 9.81
CA ARG A 159 5.03 -4.66 10.05
C ARG A 159 4.32 -3.42 10.52
N ILE A 160 3.18 -3.10 9.92
CA ILE A 160 2.36 -1.95 10.28
C ILE A 160 0.98 -2.44 10.60
N GLU A 161 0.55 -2.20 11.83
CA GLU A 161 -0.77 -2.55 12.30
C GLU A 161 -1.69 -1.33 12.26
N ALA A 162 -2.91 -1.55 11.80
CA ALA A 162 -3.95 -0.54 11.67
C ALA A 162 -5.30 -1.12 12.10
N SER A 163 -6.20 -0.25 12.53
CA SER A 163 -7.63 -0.55 12.57
C SER A 163 -8.28 -0.14 11.27
N CYS A 164 -9.34 -0.85 10.87
CA CYS A 164 -10.15 -0.46 9.72
C CYS A 164 -11.64 -0.53 10.04
N VAL A 165 -12.39 0.34 9.40
CA VAL A 165 -13.86 0.34 9.43
C VAL A 165 -14.40 0.69 8.05
N PRO A 166 -15.54 0.11 7.62
CA PRO A 166 -16.19 0.54 6.40
C PRO A 166 -16.61 2.01 6.49
N ALA A 167 -16.36 2.76 5.42
CA ALA A 167 -16.87 4.13 5.31
C ALA A 167 -18.41 4.14 5.14
N PRO A 168 -19.07 5.24 5.51
CA PRO A 168 -20.47 5.44 5.16
C PRO A 168 -20.69 5.32 3.65
N ARG A 169 -21.78 4.66 3.22
CA ARG A 169 -22.07 4.40 1.79
C ARG A 169 -22.20 5.69 0.97
N GLU A 170 -22.62 6.77 1.61
CA GLU A 170 -22.75 8.09 0.97
C GLU A 170 -21.42 8.63 0.48
N ALA A 171 -20.32 8.26 1.12
CA ALA A 171 -18.96 8.65 0.72
C ALA A 171 -18.49 7.98 -0.58
N THR A 172 -19.18 6.95 -1.05
CA THR A 172 -18.80 6.12 -2.21
C THR A 172 -19.93 5.93 -3.23
N GLY A 173 -20.92 6.84 -3.19
CA GLY A 173 -22.03 6.81 -4.15
C GLY A 173 -23.06 5.68 -3.93
N GLY A 174 -23.11 5.12 -2.71
CA GLY A 174 -24.12 4.14 -2.29
C GLY A 174 -23.63 2.70 -2.17
N GLU A 175 -22.41 2.38 -2.62
CA GLU A 175 -21.80 1.07 -2.46
C GLU A 175 -20.75 1.07 -1.34
N ALA A 176 -20.64 -0.01 -0.56
CA ALA A 176 -19.61 -0.14 0.47
C ALA A 176 -18.29 -0.64 -0.15
N THR A 177 -17.56 0.27 -0.78
CA THR A 177 -16.27 -0.04 -1.43
C THR A 177 -15.08 0.37 -0.57
N ARG A 178 -15.26 1.30 0.38
CA ARG A 178 -14.19 1.98 1.11
C ARG A 178 -13.99 1.46 2.52
N LEU A 179 -12.74 1.16 2.85
CA LEU A 179 -12.25 0.99 4.22
C LEU A 179 -11.51 2.26 4.65
N LEU A 180 -11.93 2.85 5.76
CA LEU A 180 -11.16 3.87 6.49
C LEU A 180 -10.13 3.13 7.35
N VAL A 181 -8.89 3.58 7.32
CA VAL A 181 -7.76 2.91 7.98
C VAL A 181 -7.06 3.91 8.91
N ALA A 182 -6.83 3.51 10.15
CA ALA A 182 -6.07 4.29 11.13
C ALA A 182 -4.87 3.46 11.63
N PHE A 183 -3.66 3.94 11.34
CA PHE A 183 -2.41 3.26 11.67
C PHE A 183 -2.09 3.40 13.15
N ARG A 184 -1.74 2.29 13.82
CA ARG A 184 -1.56 2.20 15.26
C ARG A 184 -0.12 2.10 15.67
N ARG A 185 0.65 1.23 15.02
CA ARG A 185 2.05 0.97 15.35
C ARG A 185 2.83 0.42 14.17
N VAL A 186 4.13 0.62 14.20
CA VAL A 186 5.11 0.00 13.30
C VAL A 186 6.01 -0.90 14.13
N ALA A 187 6.29 -2.10 13.65
CA ALA A 187 7.28 -3.00 14.22
C ALA A 187 8.37 -3.28 13.18
N LEU A 188 9.61 -3.19 13.59
CA LEU A 188 10.80 -3.47 12.80
C LEU A 188 11.53 -4.65 13.41
N THR A 189 11.74 -5.72 12.63
CA THR A 189 12.42 -6.94 13.09
C THR A 189 13.61 -7.24 12.17
N LEU A 190 14.82 -7.11 12.70
CA LEU A 190 16.05 -7.41 11.98
C LEU A 190 16.54 -8.83 12.35
N GLY A 191 16.47 -9.75 11.39
CA GLY A 191 16.90 -11.15 11.58
C GLY A 191 16.13 -11.82 12.72
N LYS A 192 16.87 -12.23 13.75
CA LYS A 192 16.32 -12.88 14.96
C LYS A 192 16.28 -11.95 16.19
N LEU A 193 16.55 -10.66 16.00
CA LEU A 193 16.52 -9.69 17.09
C LEU A 193 15.07 -9.42 17.54
N PRO A 194 14.88 -9.00 18.79
CA PRO A 194 13.57 -8.49 19.23
C PRO A 194 13.08 -7.34 18.36
N SER A 195 11.78 -7.31 18.08
CA SER A 195 11.17 -6.25 17.30
C SER A 195 11.23 -4.90 18.02
N LEU A 196 11.70 -3.88 17.32
CA LEU A 196 11.51 -2.50 17.74
C LEU A 196 10.10 -2.05 17.38
N VAL A 197 9.28 -1.77 18.36
CA VAL A 197 7.89 -1.34 18.18
C VAL A 197 7.77 0.16 18.44
N VAL A 198 7.26 0.89 17.46
CA VAL A 198 7.02 2.34 17.54
C VAL A 198 5.51 2.58 17.45
N PRO A 199 4.86 3.07 18.53
CA PRO A 199 3.46 3.46 18.48
C PRO A 199 3.30 4.72 17.62
N LEU A 200 2.23 4.83 16.83
CA LEU A 200 1.93 5.98 15.98
C LEU A 200 0.89 6.94 16.60
N GLY A 201 0.43 6.67 17.81
CA GLY A 201 -0.59 7.46 18.51
C GLY A 201 -0.16 8.89 18.88
N TRP A 202 1.13 9.26 18.76
CA TRP A 202 1.61 10.63 18.96
C TRP A 202 1.32 11.54 17.76
N VAL A 203 0.89 10.97 16.62
CA VAL A 203 0.47 11.70 15.44
C VAL A 203 -1.04 11.88 15.48
N ASN A 204 -1.54 13.03 14.98
CA ASN A 204 -2.97 13.31 14.84
C ASN A 204 -3.76 13.15 16.16
N ASP A 205 -3.29 13.81 17.22
CA ASP A 205 -3.93 13.87 18.54
C ASP A 205 -4.29 12.49 19.14
N GLY A 206 -3.41 11.53 18.99
CA GLY A 206 -3.58 10.19 19.54
C GLY A 206 -4.26 9.18 18.60
N LYS A 207 -4.77 9.63 17.46
CA LYS A 207 -5.46 8.76 16.49
C LYS A 207 -4.51 7.99 15.57
N GLY A 208 -3.27 8.49 15.42
CA GLY A 208 -2.33 7.99 14.42
C GLY A 208 -2.64 8.53 13.01
N PRO A 209 -1.80 8.23 12.03
CA PRO A 209 -2.08 8.56 10.63
C PRO A 209 -3.31 7.83 10.13
N GLU A 210 -4.12 8.51 9.32
CA GLU A 210 -5.34 7.97 8.74
C GLU A 210 -5.27 7.99 7.21
N GLY A 211 -6.00 7.10 6.57
CA GLY A 211 -6.15 7.01 5.13
C GLY A 211 -7.34 6.16 4.76
N TRP A 212 -7.54 5.93 3.48
CA TRP A 212 -8.59 5.03 3.01
C TRP A 212 -8.14 4.20 1.80
N LEU A 213 -8.80 3.09 1.63
CA LEU A 213 -8.61 2.17 0.51
C LEU A 213 -9.97 1.76 -0.03
N ASP A 214 -10.22 2.07 -1.31
CA ASP A 214 -11.37 1.54 -2.03
C ASP A 214 -11.01 0.17 -2.61
N THR A 215 -11.86 -0.82 -2.42
CA THR A 215 -11.82 -2.08 -3.14
C THR A 215 -12.79 -1.99 -4.29
N THR A 216 -12.26 -1.99 -5.51
CA THR A 216 -13.03 -1.75 -6.74
C THR A 216 -13.35 -3.05 -7.49
N TYR A 217 -12.64 -4.13 -7.19
CA TYR A 217 -12.89 -5.48 -7.66
C TYR A 217 -12.49 -6.50 -6.58
N LEU A 218 -13.32 -7.48 -6.35
CA LEU A 218 -13.06 -8.56 -5.38
C LEU A 218 -13.66 -9.87 -5.87
N ASP A 219 -12.82 -10.89 -5.99
CA ASP A 219 -13.23 -12.28 -6.13
C ASP A 219 -12.39 -13.20 -5.22
N ASP A 220 -12.46 -14.50 -5.43
CA ASP A 220 -11.78 -15.49 -4.58
C ASP A 220 -10.26 -15.37 -4.60
N ASP A 221 -9.65 -14.89 -5.71
CA ASP A 221 -8.21 -14.90 -5.93
C ASP A 221 -7.60 -13.50 -6.12
N LEU A 222 -8.39 -12.52 -6.55
CA LEU A 222 -7.92 -11.20 -6.97
C LEU A 222 -8.68 -10.10 -6.24
N ARG A 223 -7.95 -9.09 -5.78
CA ARG A 223 -8.49 -7.83 -5.29
C ARG A 223 -7.81 -6.67 -5.97
N LEU A 224 -8.61 -5.75 -6.53
CA LEU A 224 -8.15 -4.47 -7.04
C LEU A 224 -8.61 -3.36 -6.12
N GLY A 225 -7.79 -2.35 -5.96
CA GLY A 225 -8.12 -1.22 -5.10
C GLY A 225 -7.55 0.09 -5.58
N ARG A 226 -8.12 1.17 -5.02
CA ARG A 226 -7.68 2.56 -5.22
C ARG A 226 -7.37 3.17 -3.86
N GLY A 227 -6.23 3.81 -3.73
CA GLY A 227 -5.87 4.55 -2.53
C GLY A 227 -6.31 6.01 -2.59
N ASP A 228 -6.23 6.70 -1.45
CA ASP A 228 -6.59 8.10 -1.24
C ASP A 228 -5.84 9.09 -2.16
N LYS A 229 -4.73 8.66 -2.75
CA LYS A 229 -3.89 9.45 -3.66
C LYS A 229 -3.91 8.93 -5.10
N GLY A 230 -5.00 8.25 -5.50
CA GLY A 230 -5.18 7.72 -6.86
C GLY A 230 -4.31 6.51 -7.18
N SER A 231 -3.59 5.96 -6.21
CA SER A 231 -2.78 4.76 -6.43
C SER A 231 -3.66 3.55 -6.75
N THR A 232 -3.28 2.81 -7.79
CA THR A 232 -3.91 1.53 -8.15
C THR A 232 -3.16 0.40 -7.46
N PHE A 233 -3.90 -0.54 -6.87
CA PHE A 233 -3.35 -1.74 -6.24
C PHE A 233 -3.90 -3.00 -6.89
N VAL A 234 -2.99 -3.92 -7.21
CA VAL A 234 -3.33 -5.28 -7.66
C VAL A 234 -2.78 -6.26 -6.65
N THR A 235 -3.67 -7.00 -6.00
CA THR A 235 -3.30 -7.98 -4.99
C THR A 235 -3.93 -9.34 -5.30
N THR A 236 -3.20 -10.42 -4.99
CA THR A 236 -3.70 -11.79 -5.09
C THR A 236 -3.81 -12.43 -3.72
N ARG A 237 -4.80 -13.33 -3.58
CA ARG A 237 -5.00 -14.07 -2.33
C ARG A 237 -3.85 -15.05 -2.10
N ARG A 238 -3.36 -15.09 -0.87
CA ARG A 238 -2.43 -16.12 -0.38
C ARG A 238 -3.24 -17.27 0.21
N ARG A 239 -2.87 -18.46 -0.15
CA ARG A 239 -3.39 -19.71 0.44
C ARG A 239 -2.58 -20.13 1.63
#